data_7ba8c31d4341b5c1a1e8417d5bbc302e
#
_entry.id   7ba8c31d4341b5c1a1e8417d5bbc302e
#
_cell.length_a   1.000
_cell.length_b   1.000
_cell.length_c   1.000
_cell.angle_alpha   90.00
_cell.angle_beta   90.00
_cell.angle_gamma   90.00
#
_symmetry.space_group_name_H-M   'P 1'
#
loop_
_entity.id
_entity.type
_entity.pdbx_description
1 polymer ?
#
loop_
_entity_poly.entity_id
_entity_poly.type
_entity_poly.pdbx_seq_one_letter_code
_entity_poly.pdbx_strand_id
1 'polypeptide(L)'
;MSSYPDPNRRYTMGLASIIYDVLDDYILHASIHKFLSSERAAALEHLKVLEDMGLYNNSIIIFDRGYYSEDMFRYCAEHGHLCVMRLKEGINLSKKCNGDMISILQGTSKEGTSDIPIRVLEIPLDDGTKEYLATNLFDPAVTKDMFRELYFYRWPVELKYKELKSRFAMEEFSGATAVSIQQEFYINMLLSNLASLIKNEADEEIQISAKSTNKFRYQANRAFIIGRIKNIVPKILCGLFELSIIEQLYTDAVRCRSQLLPGRSFPRKKLKSKGRSHFRNKKVSF
;
A
#
# COMPACT_ATOMS: atom_id res chain seq x y z
N MET A 1 -2.40 22.03 7.56
CA MET A 1 -2.18 21.99 6.10
C MET A 1 -1.17 23.06 5.77
N SER A 2 -0.03 22.71 5.19
CA SER A 2 0.99 23.69 4.79
C SER A 2 0.68 24.16 3.37
N SER A 3 0.71 25.48 3.16
CA SER A 3 0.68 26.07 1.82
C SER A 3 2.06 25.92 1.15
N TYR A 4 2.09 25.66 -0.14
CA TYR A 4 3.30 25.68 -0.95
C TYR A 4 3.92 27.09 -0.91
N PRO A 5 5.25 27.25 -1.03
CA PRO A 5 5.92 28.54 -0.88
C PRO A 5 5.70 29.56 -2.02
N ASP A 6 4.91 29.23 -3.04
CA ASP A 6 4.54 30.21 -4.09
C ASP A 6 3.31 31.01 -3.64
N PRO A 7 3.45 32.31 -3.29
CA PRO A 7 2.35 33.13 -2.81
C PRO A 7 1.21 33.29 -3.82
N ASN A 8 1.44 33.00 -5.11
CA ASN A 8 0.45 33.07 -6.17
C ASN A 8 -0.28 31.72 -6.43
N ARG A 9 0.14 30.64 -5.77
CA ARG A 9 -0.42 29.30 -5.94
C ARG A 9 -0.82 28.71 -4.58
N ARG A 10 -2.02 28.97 -4.15
CA ARG A 10 -2.58 28.41 -2.90
C ARG A 10 -3.12 26.99 -3.13
N TYR A 11 -2.23 26.01 -3.15
CA TYR A 11 -2.65 24.61 -3.10
C TYR A 11 -2.53 24.11 -1.66
N THR A 12 -3.59 23.53 -1.16
CA THR A 12 -3.55 22.79 0.07
C THR A 12 -3.14 21.37 -0.25
N MET A 13 -1.98 20.94 0.21
CA MET A 13 -1.48 19.60 0.06
C MET A 13 -1.50 18.87 1.39
N GLY A 14 -1.73 17.58 1.36
CA GLY A 14 -1.63 16.67 2.50
C GLY A 14 -0.76 15.47 2.15
N LEU A 15 -0.16 14.85 3.17
CA LEU A 15 0.49 13.56 3.09
C LEU A 15 -0.56 12.50 3.45
N ALA A 16 -0.94 11.69 2.47
CA ALA A 16 -1.76 10.49 2.69
C ALA A 16 -0.85 9.29 2.88
N SER A 17 -1.05 8.55 3.95
CA SER A 17 -0.32 7.33 4.26
C SER A 17 -1.27 6.18 4.53
N ILE A 18 -0.94 4.99 4.07
CA ILE A 18 -1.70 3.77 4.31
C ILE A 18 -0.77 2.62 4.69
N ILE A 19 -1.27 1.72 5.53
CA ILE A 19 -0.75 0.37 5.64
C ILE A 19 -1.75 -0.58 4.98
N TYR A 20 -1.23 -1.47 4.16
CA TYR A 20 -2.02 -2.19 3.18
C TYR A 20 -1.66 -3.67 3.17
N ASP A 21 -2.66 -4.51 3.41
CA ASP A 21 -2.54 -5.95 3.23
C ASP A 21 -2.61 -6.29 1.74
N VAL A 22 -1.49 -6.79 1.22
CA VAL A 22 -1.34 -7.08 -0.20
C VAL A 22 -1.98 -8.40 -0.61
N LEU A 23 -2.19 -9.32 0.33
CA LEU A 23 -2.77 -10.63 0.06
C LEU A 23 -4.29 -10.52 -0.08
N ASP A 24 -4.92 -9.84 0.85
CA ASP A 24 -6.38 -9.68 0.89
C ASP A 24 -6.87 -8.38 0.23
N ASP A 25 -5.94 -7.53 -0.23
CA ASP A 25 -6.23 -6.25 -0.87
C ASP A 25 -6.95 -5.24 0.07
N TYR A 26 -6.65 -5.27 1.39
CA TYR A 26 -7.25 -4.39 2.39
C TYR A 26 -6.32 -3.26 2.83
N ILE A 27 -6.90 -2.07 3.01
CA ILE A 27 -6.25 -0.97 3.74
C ILE A 27 -6.55 -1.20 5.22
N LEU A 28 -5.53 -1.59 5.99
CA LEU A 28 -5.66 -1.88 7.41
C LEU A 28 -5.78 -0.62 8.25
N HIS A 29 -4.99 0.39 7.93
CA HIS A 29 -5.07 1.72 8.51
C HIS A 29 -4.67 2.79 7.49
N ALA A 30 -5.27 3.96 7.61
CA ALA A 30 -4.98 5.12 6.75
C ALA A 30 -4.93 6.40 7.60
N SER A 31 -4.02 7.30 7.24
CA SER A 31 -3.90 8.60 7.90
C SER A 31 -3.62 9.71 6.89
N ILE A 32 -4.06 10.93 7.22
CA ILE A 32 -3.80 12.12 6.43
C ILE A 32 -3.17 13.19 7.31
N HIS A 33 -2.00 13.64 6.92
CA HIS A 33 -1.17 14.57 7.66
C HIS A 33 -0.92 15.86 6.88
N LYS A 34 -0.31 16.85 7.54
CA LYS A 34 0.23 18.03 6.86
C LYS A 34 1.28 17.60 5.83
N PHE A 35 1.35 18.32 4.72
CA PHE A 35 2.23 17.97 3.60
C PHE A 35 3.72 17.78 3.98
N LEU A 36 4.23 18.57 4.92
CA LEU A 36 5.62 18.47 5.39
C LEU A 36 5.81 17.46 6.53
N SER A 37 4.81 16.66 6.86
CA SER A 37 4.95 15.59 7.84
C SER A 37 5.89 14.50 7.33
N SER A 38 6.58 13.84 8.26
CA SER A 38 7.48 12.74 7.93
C SER A 38 6.69 11.48 7.56
N GLU A 39 7.00 10.88 6.42
CA GLU A 39 6.46 9.57 6.03
C GLU A 39 6.80 8.48 7.05
N ARG A 40 7.98 8.55 7.68
CA ARG A 40 8.39 7.61 8.73
C ARG A 40 7.55 7.78 10.00
N ALA A 41 7.21 9.02 10.39
CA ALA A 41 6.34 9.26 11.53
C ALA A 41 4.93 8.71 11.27
N ALA A 42 4.40 8.87 10.06
CA ALA A 42 3.13 8.26 9.67
C ALA A 42 3.21 6.71 9.68
N ALA A 43 4.33 6.13 9.26
CA ALA A 43 4.54 4.69 9.32
C ALA A 43 4.57 4.17 10.77
N LEU A 44 5.23 4.88 11.70
CA LEU A 44 5.22 4.53 13.13
C LEU A 44 3.81 4.59 13.73
N GLU A 45 2.99 5.55 13.32
CA GLU A 45 1.57 5.61 13.72
C GLU A 45 0.82 4.36 13.24
N HIS A 46 1.04 3.93 12.00
CA HIS A 46 0.44 2.70 11.49
C HIS A 46 0.87 1.47 12.30
N LEU A 47 2.16 1.34 12.66
CA LEU A 47 2.65 0.22 13.45
C LEU A 47 1.97 0.15 14.82
N LYS A 48 1.84 1.29 15.51
CA LYS A 48 1.14 1.36 16.80
C LYS A 48 -0.33 0.94 16.68
N VAL A 49 -1.01 1.36 15.62
CA VAL A 49 -2.40 0.93 15.39
C VAL A 49 -2.49 -0.58 15.15
N LEU A 50 -1.54 -1.16 14.40
CA LEU A 50 -1.49 -2.62 14.23
C LEU A 50 -1.25 -3.36 15.55
N GLU A 51 -0.42 -2.82 16.44
CA GLU A 51 -0.20 -3.34 17.79
C GLU A 51 -1.51 -3.32 18.59
N ASP A 52 -2.18 -2.17 18.63
CA ASP A 52 -3.45 -1.98 19.34
C ASP A 52 -4.56 -2.92 18.82
N MET A 53 -4.55 -3.22 17.52
CA MET A 53 -5.49 -4.13 16.87
C MET A 53 -5.08 -5.61 16.96
N GLY A 54 -3.86 -5.91 17.44
CA GLY A 54 -3.31 -7.27 17.47
C GLY A 54 -3.03 -7.87 16.09
N LEU A 55 -2.89 -7.04 15.05
CA LEU A 55 -2.73 -7.47 13.64
C LEU A 55 -1.27 -7.67 13.20
N TYR A 56 -0.30 -7.50 14.09
CA TYR A 56 1.12 -7.62 13.75
C TYR A 56 1.65 -9.07 13.79
N ASN A 57 0.94 -9.98 14.48
CA ASN A 57 1.31 -11.38 14.55
C ASN A 57 1.14 -12.06 13.18
N ASN A 58 2.15 -12.84 12.77
CA ASN A 58 2.19 -13.57 11.49
C ASN A 58 2.20 -12.66 10.24
N SER A 59 2.61 -11.41 10.37
CA SER A 59 2.76 -10.50 9.24
C SER A 59 4.22 -10.07 9.05
N ILE A 60 4.59 -9.77 7.80
CA ILE A 60 5.88 -9.19 7.44
C ILE A 60 5.61 -7.83 6.80
N ILE A 61 6.14 -6.77 7.39
CA ILE A 61 5.95 -5.40 6.90
C ILE A 61 7.06 -5.06 5.92
N ILE A 62 6.68 -4.67 4.70
CA ILE A 62 7.61 -4.37 3.63
C ILE A 62 7.68 -2.86 3.44
N PHE A 63 8.88 -2.31 3.62
CA PHE A 63 9.13 -0.87 3.50
C PHE A 63 9.96 -0.53 2.27
N ASP A 64 9.62 0.56 1.59
CA ASP A 64 10.43 1.11 0.52
C ASP A 64 11.71 1.79 1.05
N ARG A 65 12.63 2.10 0.14
CA ARG A 65 13.94 2.70 0.43
C ARG A 65 13.89 3.97 1.29
N GLY A 66 12.79 4.74 1.21
CA GLY A 66 12.62 5.98 1.98
C GLY A 66 12.44 5.78 3.48
N TYR A 67 11.99 4.61 3.89
CA TYR A 67 11.59 4.33 5.27
C TYR A 67 12.74 3.86 6.16
N TYR A 68 13.78 3.25 5.60
CA TYR A 68 14.89 2.75 6.42
C TYR A 68 15.53 3.86 7.26
N SER A 69 15.60 3.65 8.54
CA SER A 69 16.46 4.29 9.53
C SER A 69 16.72 3.27 10.64
N GLU A 70 17.82 3.45 11.39
CA GLU A 70 18.12 2.57 12.52
C GLU A 70 16.99 2.60 13.55
N ASP A 71 16.43 3.77 13.86
CA ASP A 71 15.31 3.92 14.80
C ASP A 71 14.06 3.14 14.34
N MET A 72 13.70 3.22 13.06
CA MET A 72 12.56 2.48 12.52
C MET A 72 12.80 0.97 12.58
N PHE A 73 14.01 0.53 12.26
CA PHE A 73 14.37 -0.89 12.33
C PHE A 73 14.36 -1.39 13.77
N ARG A 74 14.92 -0.60 14.72
CA ARG A 74 14.88 -0.89 16.14
C ARG A 74 13.45 -0.98 16.66
N TYR A 75 12.62 -0.02 16.31
CA TYR A 75 11.20 -0.06 16.67
C TYR A 75 10.55 -1.38 16.25
N CYS A 76 10.72 -1.78 14.99
CA CYS A 76 10.16 -3.03 14.51
C CYS A 76 10.68 -4.24 15.30
N ALA A 77 12.00 -4.31 15.55
CA ALA A 77 12.61 -5.44 16.24
C ALA A 77 12.19 -5.53 17.72
N GLU A 78 12.13 -4.39 18.41
CA GLU A 78 11.78 -4.31 19.84
C GLU A 78 10.29 -4.56 20.10
N HIS A 79 9.42 -4.22 19.14
CA HIS A 79 7.98 -4.41 19.23
C HIS A 79 7.46 -5.70 18.56
N GLY A 80 8.39 -6.56 18.10
CA GLY A 80 8.03 -7.87 17.54
C GLY A 80 7.47 -7.83 16.12
N HIS A 81 7.58 -6.70 15.39
CA HIS A 81 7.21 -6.63 13.99
C HIS A 81 8.30 -7.26 13.12
N LEU A 82 7.94 -8.26 12.33
CA LEU A 82 8.82 -8.72 11.26
C LEU A 82 8.82 -7.71 10.11
N CYS A 83 9.99 -7.32 9.65
CA CYS A 83 10.11 -6.31 8.61
C CYS A 83 11.16 -6.64 7.54
N VAL A 84 10.91 -6.14 6.33
CA VAL A 84 11.87 -6.09 5.23
C VAL A 84 11.96 -4.65 4.74
N MET A 85 13.14 -4.06 4.80
CA MET A 85 13.39 -2.66 4.44
C MET A 85 14.44 -2.57 3.32
N ARG A 86 14.12 -1.85 2.25
CA ARG A 86 15.12 -1.55 1.24
C ARG A 86 16.11 -0.51 1.72
N LEU A 87 17.39 -0.83 1.65
CA LEU A 87 18.47 0.08 2.00
C LEU A 87 18.82 1.02 0.84
N LYS A 88 19.33 2.20 1.20
CA LYS A 88 20.00 3.05 0.22
C LYS A 88 21.36 2.46 -0.13
N GLU A 89 21.70 2.53 -1.40
CA GLU A 89 23.04 2.21 -1.86
C GLU A 89 24.07 3.16 -1.23
N GLY A 90 25.23 2.64 -0.85
CA GLY A 90 26.32 3.43 -0.31
C GLY A 90 26.30 3.70 1.20
N ILE A 91 25.32 3.23 1.96
CA ILE A 91 25.38 3.24 3.44
C ILE A 91 26.30 2.11 3.95
N ASN A 92 26.76 2.21 5.20
CA ASN A 92 27.72 1.26 5.77
C ASN A 92 27.27 -0.21 5.65
N LEU A 93 25.99 -0.48 5.89
CA LEU A 93 25.41 -1.82 5.78
C LEU A 93 25.45 -2.37 4.35
N SER A 94 25.04 -1.58 3.37
CA SER A 94 25.06 -2.01 1.96
C SER A 94 26.48 -2.13 1.41
N LYS A 95 27.43 -1.27 1.83
CA LYS A 95 28.84 -1.36 1.43
C LYS A 95 29.55 -2.62 1.96
N LYS A 96 29.20 -3.06 3.16
CA LYS A 96 29.79 -4.24 3.80
C LYS A 96 29.13 -5.54 3.36
N CYS A 97 27.93 -5.47 2.78
CA CYS A 97 27.17 -6.65 2.39
C CYS A 97 27.78 -7.32 1.17
N ASN A 98 28.09 -8.59 1.31
CA ASN A 98 28.50 -9.46 0.22
C ASN A 98 27.63 -10.73 0.27
N GLY A 99 26.52 -10.68 -0.43
CA GLY A 99 25.58 -11.79 -0.50
C GLY A 99 24.51 -11.76 0.59
N ASP A 100 24.71 -12.49 1.69
CA ASP A 100 23.81 -12.59 2.83
C ASP A 100 24.66 -12.54 4.11
N MET A 101 24.40 -11.57 4.99
CA MET A 101 25.19 -11.41 6.20
C MET A 101 24.31 -10.99 7.37
N ILE A 102 24.73 -11.38 8.58
CA ILE A 102 24.21 -10.84 9.83
C ILE A 102 25.20 -9.80 10.36
N SER A 103 24.71 -8.64 10.71
CA SER A 103 25.45 -7.54 11.33
C SER A 103 24.78 -7.15 12.64
N ILE A 104 25.41 -6.26 13.39
CA ILE A 104 24.87 -5.71 14.63
C ILE A 104 24.71 -4.20 14.47
N LEU A 105 23.51 -3.71 14.74
CA LEU A 105 23.25 -2.28 14.96
C LEU A 105 23.63 -1.97 16.41
N GLN A 106 24.71 -1.23 16.58
CA GLN A 106 25.24 -0.92 17.89
C GLN A 106 24.33 0.01 18.67
N GLY A 107 24.03 -0.34 19.91
CA GLY A 107 23.34 0.53 20.84
C GLY A 107 24.24 1.68 21.30
N THR A 108 23.62 2.78 21.72
CA THR A 108 24.33 3.91 22.31
C THR A 108 23.89 4.11 23.75
N SER A 109 24.86 4.18 24.66
CA SER A 109 24.58 4.42 26.10
C SER A 109 23.88 5.77 26.34
N LYS A 110 24.08 6.75 25.45
CA LYS A 110 23.43 8.07 25.53
C LYS A 110 21.91 7.99 25.27
N GLU A 111 21.47 7.04 24.45
CA GLU A 111 20.08 6.85 24.07
C GLU A 111 19.44 5.66 24.81
N GLY A 112 20.23 4.94 25.64
CA GLY A 112 19.75 3.75 26.34
C GLY A 112 19.35 2.60 25.41
N THR A 113 19.89 2.57 24.19
CA THR A 113 19.56 1.55 23.19
C THR A 113 20.50 0.36 23.30
N SER A 114 19.98 -0.86 23.09
CA SER A 114 20.74 -2.12 23.07
C SER A 114 21.24 -2.45 21.67
N ASP A 115 22.21 -3.38 21.61
CA ASP A 115 22.66 -3.98 20.36
C ASP A 115 21.53 -4.84 19.75
N ILE A 116 21.28 -4.66 18.44
CA ILE A 116 20.23 -5.41 17.73
C ILE A 116 20.83 -6.09 16.51
N PRO A 117 20.61 -7.40 16.32
CA PRO A 117 21.01 -8.08 15.11
C PRO A 117 20.17 -7.63 13.91
N ILE A 118 20.81 -7.52 12.76
CA ILE A 118 20.20 -7.19 11.48
C ILE A 118 20.76 -8.10 10.37
N ARG A 119 19.89 -8.75 9.62
CA ARG A 119 20.27 -9.52 8.44
C ARG A 119 20.20 -8.61 7.23
N VAL A 120 21.27 -8.60 6.44
CA VAL A 120 21.37 -7.78 5.22
C VAL A 120 21.64 -8.69 4.04
N LEU A 121 20.81 -8.53 3.00
CA LEU A 121 20.88 -9.35 1.79
C LEU A 121 21.18 -8.48 0.59
N GLU A 122 22.09 -8.91 -0.25
CA GLU A 122 22.34 -8.37 -1.58
C GLU A 122 21.55 -9.17 -2.61
N ILE A 123 20.57 -8.55 -3.26
CA ILE A 123 19.70 -9.15 -4.27
C ILE A 123 20.12 -8.66 -5.65
N PRO A 124 20.63 -9.51 -6.53
CA PRO A 124 20.90 -9.14 -7.92
C PRO A 124 19.60 -8.96 -8.69
N LEU A 125 19.50 -7.89 -9.47
CA LEU A 125 18.36 -7.61 -10.34
C LEU A 125 18.71 -8.02 -11.80
N ASP A 126 17.68 -8.23 -12.61
CA ASP A 126 17.83 -8.71 -14.00
C ASP A 126 18.55 -7.72 -14.91
N ASP A 127 18.60 -6.44 -14.54
CA ASP A 127 19.32 -5.38 -15.24
C ASP A 127 20.81 -5.24 -14.83
N GLY A 128 21.30 -6.16 -13.98
CA GLY A 128 22.67 -6.17 -13.47
C GLY A 128 22.89 -5.23 -12.27
N THR A 129 21.87 -4.47 -11.83
CA THR A 129 21.95 -3.66 -10.62
C THR A 129 21.75 -4.51 -9.37
N LYS A 130 22.11 -3.97 -8.21
CA LYS A 130 21.97 -4.65 -6.93
C LYS A 130 20.97 -3.89 -6.04
N GLU A 131 20.13 -4.65 -5.37
CA GLU A 131 19.24 -4.16 -4.35
C GLU A 131 19.68 -4.70 -2.99
N TYR A 132 19.63 -3.89 -1.95
CA TYR A 132 19.99 -4.31 -0.61
C TYR A 132 18.77 -4.27 0.30
N LEU A 133 18.50 -5.40 0.97
CA LEU A 133 17.40 -5.55 1.90
C LEU A 133 17.92 -5.77 3.31
N ALA A 134 17.32 -5.11 4.28
CA ALA A 134 17.54 -5.32 5.70
C ALA A 134 16.30 -5.95 6.33
N THR A 135 16.50 -6.92 7.22
CA THR A 135 15.40 -7.64 7.86
C THR A 135 15.78 -8.14 9.25
N ASN A 136 14.79 -8.32 10.10
CA ASN A 136 14.89 -9.06 11.38
C ASN A 136 14.34 -10.49 11.28
N LEU A 137 14.16 -11.01 10.08
CA LEU A 137 13.80 -12.40 9.82
C LEU A 137 15.08 -13.23 9.63
N PHE A 138 15.44 -14.01 10.64
CA PHE A 138 16.71 -14.75 10.69
C PHE A 138 16.59 -16.22 10.33
N ASP A 139 15.39 -16.70 9.99
CA ASP A 139 15.19 -18.08 9.58
C ASP A 139 16.06 -18.41 8.34
N PRO A 140 17.02 -19.35 8.46
CA PRO A 140 17.88 -19.74 7.34
C PRO A 140 17.15 -20.45 6.22
N ALA A 141 15.94 -20.97 6.47
CA ALA A 141 15.09 -21.56 5.43
C ALA A 141 14.55 -20.51 4.45
N VAL A 142 14.50 -19.22 4.88
CA VAL A 142 14.11 -18.12 4.01
C VAL A 142 15.31 -17.66 3.21
N THR A 143 15.36 -18.11 1.94
CA THR A 143 16.47 -17.89 1.01
C THR A 143 16.44 -16.48 0.39
N LYS A 144 17.55 -16.08 -0.26
CA LYS A 144 17.62 -14.81 -1.00
C LYS A 144 16.57 -14.70 -2.10
N ASP A 145 16.27 -15.79 -2.80
CA ASP A 145 15.27 -15.78 -3.86
C ASP A 145 13.87 -15.56 -3.29
N MET A 146 13.56 -16.15 -2.14
CA MET A 146 12.31 -15.88 -1.42
C MET A 146 12.23 -14.43 -0.97
N PHE A 147 13.32 -13.80 -0.52
CA PHE A 147 13.33 -12.36 -0.20
C PHE A 147 13.12 -11.47 -1.43
N ARG A 148 13.64 -11.88 -2.60
CA ARG A 148 13.36 -11.19 -3.87
C ARG A 148 11.87 -11.23 -4.20
N GLU A 149 11.24 -12.40 -4.09
CA GLU A 149 9.81 -12.56 -4.30
C GLU A 149 8.99 -11.80 -3.26
N LEU A 150 9.35 -11.91 -1.98
CA LEU A 150 8.70 -11.20 -0.89
C LEU A 150 8.75 -9.68 -1.10
N TYR A 151 9.91 -9.13 -1.47
CA TYR A 151 10.03 -7.68 -1.67
C TYR A 151 9.25 -7.21 -2.91
N PHE A 152 8.96 -8.07 -3.86
CA PHE A 152 8.09 -7.75 -4.99
C PHE A 152 6.66 -7.40 -4.55
N TYR A 153 6.19 -7.94 -3.42
CA TYR A 153 4.90 -7.57 -2.83
C TYR A 153 4.81 -6.11 -2.35
N ARG A 154 5.90 -5.36 -2.37
CA ARG A 154 5.85 -3.90 -2.20
C ARG A 154 5.11 -3.19 -3.36
N TRP A 155 5.19 -3.75 -4.57
CA TRP A 155 4.63 -3.10 -5.76
C TRP A 155 3.10 -2.89 -5.75
N PRO A 156 2.27 -3.80 -5.26
CA PRO A 156 0.82 -3.63 -5.19
C PRO A 156 0.36 -2.35 -4.50
N VAL A 157 1.08 -1.81 -3.50
CA VAL A 157 0.71 -0.56 -2.84
C VAL A 157 0.71 0.63 -3.82
N GLU A 158 1.63 0.65 -4.80
CA GLU A 158 1.65 1.69 -5.83
C GLU A 158 0.41 1.60 -6.73
N LEU A 159 -0.05 0.38 -7.03
CA LEU A 159 -1.28 0.15 -7.79
C LEU A 159 -2.50 0.56 -6.98
N LYS A 160 -2.50 0.31 -5.67
CA LYS A 160 -3.56 0.76 -4.75
C LYS A 160 -3.65 2.29 -4.73
N TYR A 161 -2.55 3.01 -4.57
CA TYR A 161 -2.56 4.47 -4.67
C TYR A 161 -3.03 4.98 -6.04
N LYS A 162 -2.63 4.32 -7.13
CA LYS A 162 -3.10 4.66 -8.47
C LYS A 162 -4.62 4.47 -8.60
N GLU A 163 -5.17 3.41 -8.02
CA GLU A 163 -6.60 3.15 -7.98
C GLU A 163 -7.33 4.23 -7.17
N LEU A 164 -6.86 4.52 -5.96
CA LEU A 164 -7.43 5.56 -5.10
C LEU A 164 -7.47 6.92 -5.80
N LYS A 165 -6.40 7.29 -6.49
CA LYS A 165 -6.32 8.55 -7.25
C LYS A 165 -7.23 8.57 -8.48
N SER A 166 -7.27 7.49 -9.26
CA SER A 166 -7.97 7.49 -10.55
C SER A 166 -9.44 7.09 -10.46
N ARG A 167 -9.78 6.10 -9.61
CA ARG A 167 -11.14 5.57 -9.52
C ARG A 167 -11.95 6.18 -8.39
N PHE A 168 -11.30 6.49 -7.28
CA PHE A 168 -11.95 7.13 -6.14
C PHE A 168 -11.77 8.65 -6.12
N ALA A 169 -10.97 9.20 -7.07
CA ALA A 169 -10.68 10.62 -7.17
C ALA A 169 -10.18 11.21 -5.83
N MET A 170 -9.30 10.47 -5.14
CA MET A 170 -8.80 10.82 -3.79
C MET A 170 -8.09 12.18 -3.73
N GLU A 171 -7.61 12.71 -4.86
CA GLU A 171 -6.97 14.03 -4.95
C GLU A 171 -7.96 15.15 -5.31
N GLU A 172 -9.23 14.81 -5.55
CA GLU A 172 -10.30 15.73 -5.90
C GLU A 172 -11.29 15.81 -4.73
N PHE A 173 -11.29 16.93 -4.03
CA PHE A 173 -12.15 17.14 -2.87
C PHE A 173 -13.30 18.08 -3.21
N SER A 174 -14.53 17.74 -2.76
CA SER A 174 -15.69 18.58 -2.88
C SER A 174 -15.65 19.74 -1.89
N GLY A 175 -15.17 19.46 -0.68
CA GLY A 175 -15.05 20.43 0.42
C GLY A 175 -13.66 21.07 0.50
N ALA A 176 -13.60 22.24 1.18
CA ALA A 176 -12.36 22.98 1.41
C ALA A 176 -11.90 22.99 2.87
N THR A 177 -12.71 22.45 3.80
CA THR A 177 -12.36 22.37 5.23
C THR A 177 -11.52 21.12 5.52
N ALA A 178 -10.74 21.15 6.60
CA ALA A 178 -9.97 19.98 7.03
C ALA A 178 -10.88 18.78 7.32
N VAL A 179 -12.03 19.01 7.92
CA VAL A 179 -13.00 17.97 8.25
C VAL A 179 -13.59 17.33 7.00
N SER A 180 -14.01 18.13 6.01
CA SER A 180 -14.56 17.57 4.76
C SER A 180 -13.52 16.76 3.97
N ILE A 181 -12.25 17.21 3.96
CA ILE A 181 -11.16 16.47 3.32
C ILE A 181 -10.93 15.12 4.04
N GLN A 182 -10.92 15.12 5.38
CA GLN A 182 -10.78 13.89 6.17
C GLN A 182 -11.95 12.93 5.93
N GLN A 183 -13.18 13.43 5.93
CA GLN A 183 -14.36 12.61 5.67
C GLN A 183 -14.30 11.96 4.29
N GLU A 184 -13.99 12.72 3.24
CA GLU A 184 -13.86 12.18 1.88
C GLU A 184 -12.69 11.19 1.77
N PHE A 185 -11.58 11.45 2.44
CA PHE A 185 -10.44 10.54 2.48
C PHE A 185 -10.84 9.19 3.07
N TYR A 186 -11.42 9.17 4.28
CA TYR A 186 -11.79 7.93 4.94
C TYR A 186 -12.95 7.19 4.25
N ILE A 187 -13.90 7.91 3.65
CA ILE A 187 -14.95 7.30 2.82
C ILE A 187 -14.32 6.55 1.63
N ASN A 188 -13.31 7.13 0.97
CA ASN A 188 -12.62 6.47 -0.12
C ASN A 188 -11.89 5.18 0.34
N MET A 189 -11.30 5.17 1.54
CA MET A 189 -10.68 3.97 2.13
C MET A 189 -11.74 2.89 2.40
N LEU A 190 -12.86 3.26 3.02
CA LEU A 190 -13.98 2.35 3.27
C LEU A 190 -14.52 1.75 1.97
N LEU A 191 -14.78 2.58 0.97
CA LEU A 191 -15.29 2.10 -0.34
C LEU A 191 -14.27 1.20 -1.03
N SER A 192 -12.96 1.45 -0.90
CA SER A 192 -11.92 0.59 -1.43
C SER A 192 -11.94 -0.78 -0.76
N ASN A 193 -12.07 -0.83 0.57
CA ASN A 193 -12.14 -2.09 1.31
C ASN A 193 -13.42 -2.88 1.01
N LEU A 194 -14.57 -2.20 0.92
CA LEU A 194 -15.82 -2.85 0.48
C LEU A 194 -15.69 -3.45 -0.93
N ALA A 195 -14.99 -2.75 -1.84
CA ALA A 195 -14.75 -3.29 -3.17
C ALA A 195 -13.81 -4.51 -3.15
N SER A 196 -12.84 -4.55 -2.23
CA SER A 196 -11.96 -5.70 -2.05
C SER A 196 -12.73 -6.90 -1.49
N LEU A 197 -13.57 -6.67 -0.47
CA LEU A 197 -14.41 -7.73 0.12
C LEU A 197 -15.25 -8.44 -0.95
N ILE A 198 -16.03 -7.66 -1.71
CA ILE A 198 -16.89 -8.22 -2.76
C ILE A 198 -16.07 -8.90 -3.86
N LYS A 199 -14.92 -8.30 -4.20
CA LYS A 199 -14.04 -8.87 -5.22
C LYS A 199 -13.47 -10.22 -4.79
N ASN A 200 -12.98 -10.35 -3.57
CA ASN A 200 -12.37 -11.56 -3.07
C ASN A 200 -13.38 -12.71 -3.04
N GLU A 201 -14.57 -12.49 -2.49
CA GLU A 201 -15.64 -13.48 -2.52
C GLU A 201 -16.06 -13.86 -3.95
N ALA A 202 -16.19 -12.87 -4.86
CA ALA A 202 -16.53 -13.15 -6.25
C ALA A 202 -15.40 -13.89 -6.99
N ASP A 203 -14.13 -13.63 -6.66
CA ASP A 203 -12.99 -14.34 -7.24
C ASP A 203 -12.95 -15.81 -6.79
N GLU A 204 -13.27 -16.10 -5.54
CA GLU A 204 -13.40 -17.49 -5.06
C GLU A 204 -14.46 -18.26 -5.84
N GLU A 205 -15.66 -17.70 -6.02
CA GLU A 205 -16.72 -18.30 -6.81
C GLU A 205 -16.31 -18.49 -8.28
N ILE A 206 -15.62 -17.50 -8.86
CA ILE A 206 -15.08 -17.60 -10.22
C ILE A 206 -14.07 -18.74 -10.36
N GLN A 207 -13.19 -18.92 -9.37
CA GLN A 207 -12.21 -20.02 -9.38
C GLN A 207 -12.88 -21.38 -9.21
N ILE A 208 -13.85 -21.52 -8.29
CA ILE A 208 -14.62 -22.75 -8.07
C ILE A 208 -15.38 -23.15 -9.35
N SER A 209 -15.99 -22.17 -10.03
CA SER A 209 -16.75 -22.38 -11.27
C SER A 209 -15.89 -22.51 -12.53
N ALA A 210 -14.55 -22.40 -12.41
CA ALA A 210 -13.65 -22.42 -13.54
C ALA A 210 -13.58 -23.81 -14.19
N LYS A 211 -13.76 -23.86 -15.52
CA LYS A 211 -13.62 -25.10 -16.29
C LYS A 211 -12.17 -25.32 -16.66
N SER A 212 -11.71 -26.57 -16.65
CA SER A 212 -10.35 -26.95 -17.10
C SER A 212 -10.05 -26.57 -18.57
N THR A 213 -11.11 -26.39 -19.37
CA THR A 213 -11.03 -25.98 -20.77
C THR A 213 -10.85 -24.46 -20.96
N ASN A 214 -10.90 -23.68 -19.90
CA ASN A 214 -10.71 -22.22 -19.99
C ASN A 214 -9.29 -21.87 -20.42
N LYS A 215 -9.16 -21.13 -21.51
CA LYS A 215 -7.86 -20.65 -22.03
C LYS A 215 -7.13 -19.69 -21.07
N PHE A 216 -7.89 -18.95 -20.26
CA PHE A 216 -7.39 -17.93 -19.34
C PHE A 216 -7.99 -18.13 -17.95
N ARG A 217 -7.27 -17.68 -16.93
CA ARG A 217 -7.86 -17.44 -15.62
C ARG A 217 -8.63 -16.12 -15.64
N TYR A 218 -9.70 -16.06 -14.87
CA TYR A 218 -10.54 -14.87 -14.76
C TYR A 218 -10.59 -14.40 -13.31
N GLN A 219 -10.87 -13.12 -13.14
CA GLN A 219 -11.15 -12.47 -11.88
C GLN A 219 -12.32 -11.50 -12.03
N ALA A 220 -12.99 -11.15 -10.95
CA ALA A 220 -14.02 -10.14 -10.93
C ALA A 220 -13.49 -8.78 -11.39
N ASN A 221 -14.28 -8.03 -12.14
CA ASN A 221 -13.89 -6.73 -12.64
C ASN A 221 -14.02 -5.68 -11.54
N ARG A 222 -12.87 -5.34 -10.91
CA ARG A 222 -12.81 -4.37 -9.82
C ARG A 222 -13.38 -2.99 -10.19
N ALA A 223 -13.20 -2.55 -11.43
CA ALA A 223 -13.74 -1.27 -11.88
C ALA A 223 -15.28 -1.25 -11.89
N PHE A 224 -15.88 -2.36 -12.30
CA PHE A 224 -17.31 -2.57 -12.25
C PHE A 224 -17.81 -2.53 -10.81
N ILE A 225 -17.17 -3.28 -9.91
CA ILE A 225 -17.54 -3.35 -8.49
C ILE A 225 -17.49 -1.94 -7.85
N ILE A 226 -16.41 -1.18 -8.06
CA ILE A 226 -16.28 0.18 -7.53
C ILE A 226 -17.40 1.09 -8.05
N GLY A 227 -17.71 1.02 -9.34
CA GLY A 227 -18.80 1.80 -9.93
C GLY A 227 -20.17 1.49 -9.33
N ARG A 228 -20.44 0.21 -9.03
CA ARG A 228 -21.70 -0.23 -8.41
C ARG A 228 -21.78 0.17 -6.94
N ILE A 229 -20.70 -0.01 -6.17
CA ILE A 229 -20.65 0.35 -4.75
C ILE A 229 -20.93 1.84 -4.54
N LYS A 230 -20.35 2.71 -5.35
CA LYS A 230 -20.59 4.16 -5.28
C LYS A 230 -22.07 4.54 -5.39
N ASN A 231 -22.86 3.76 -6.11
CA ASN A 231 -24.30 3.99 -6.27
C ASN A 231 -25.13 3.30 -5.18
N ILE A 232 -24.62 2.24 -4.57
CA ILE A 232 -25.36 1.42 -3.58
C ILE A 232 -25.19 1.97 -2.18
N VAL A 233 -23.95 2.34 -1.78
CA VAL A 233 -23.64 2.78 -0.42
C VAL A 233 -24.48 3.99 0.02
N PRO A 234 -24.70 5.05 -0.80
CA PRO A 234 -25.59 6.13 -0.42
C PRO A 234 -27.02 5.68 -0.14
N LYS A 235 -27.55 4.71 -0.90
CA LYS A 235 -28.89 4.17 -0.68
C LYS A 235 -28.99 3.42 0.65
N ILE A 236 -27.96 2.64 0.98
CA ILE A 236 -27.86 1.94 2.26
C ILE A 236 -27.88 2.94 3.42
N LEU A 237 -27.07 3.98 3.33
CA LEU A 237 -26.97 5.03 4.37
C LEU A 237 -28.26 5.84 4.53
N CYS A 238 -29.06 5.95 3.48
CA CYS A 238 -30.38 6.59 3.53
C CYS A 238 -31.50 5.66 4.01
N GLY A 239 -31.18 4.44 4.48
CA GLY A 239 -32.18 3.47 4.92
C GLY A 239 -32.97 2.78 3.80
N LEU A 240 -32.58 2.99 2.56
CA LEU A 240 -33.17 2.34 1.37
C LEU A 240 -32.48 1.00 1.10
N PHE A 241 -32.28 0.21 2.15
CA PHE A 241 -31.56 -1.05 2.09
C PHE A 241 -32.49 -2.23 1.85
N GLU A 242 -32.23 -2.97 0.77
CA GLU A 242 -32.78 -4.30 0.54
C GLU A 242 -31.63 -5.28 0.35
N LEU A 243 -31.71 -6.45 1.01
CA LEU A 243 -30.67 -7.48 0.91
C LEU A 243 -30.44 -7.91 -0.56
N SER A 244 -31.50 -7.91 -1.34
CA SER A 244 -31.50 -8.20 -2.78
C SER A 244 -30.51 -7.34 -3.59
N ILE A 245 -30.24 -6.11 -3.14
CA ILE A 245 -29.28 -5.21 -3.80
C ILE A 245 -27.84 -5.72 -3.67
N ILE A 246 -27.47 -6.27 -2.50
CA ILE A 246 -26.14 -6.86 -2.29
C ILE A 246 -26.02 -8.19 -3.03
N GLU A 247 -27.03 -9.05 -2.95
CA GLU A 247 -27.05 -10.31 -3.69
C GLU A 247 -26.93 -10.09 -5.20
N GLN A 248 -27.62 -9.07 -5.72
CA GLN A 248 -27.52 -8.69 -7.12
C GLN A 248 -26.11 -8.17 -7.45
N LEU A 249 -25.52 -7.31 -6.59
CA LEU A 249 -24.15 -6.80 -6.79
C LEU A 249 -23.15 -7.96 -6.85
N TYR A 250 -23.25 -8.92 -5.95
CA TYR A 250 -22.38 -10.09 -5.92
C TYR A 250 -22.54 -10.93 -7.20
N THR A 251 -23.79 -11.25 -7.56
CA THR A 251 -24.09 -12.00 -8.79
C THR A 251 -23.53 -11.30 -10.04
N ASP A 252 -23.70 -9.97 -10.12
CA ASP A 252 -23.18 -9.18 -11.23
C ASP A 252 -21.63 -9.15 -11.21
N ALA A 253 -20.98 -9.12 -10.02
CA ALA A 253 -19.53 -9.17 -9.89
C ALA A 253 -18.96 -10.50 -10.39
N VAL A 254 -19.59 -11.62 -10.06
CA VAL A 254 -19.22 -12.96 -10.55
C VAL A 254 -19.38 -13.06 -12.07
N ARG A 255 -20.37 -12.41 -12.65
CA ARG A 255 -20.61 -12.40 -14.12
C ARG A 255 -19.65 -11.46 -14.87
N CYS A 256 -19.36 -10.30 -14.30
CA CYS A 256 -18.50 -9.28 -14.93
C CYS A 256 -17.03 -9.61 -14.68
N ARG A 257 -16.44 -10.46 -15.51
CA ARG A 257 -15.08 -11.00 -15.34
C ARG A 257 -14.07 -10.29 -16.24
N SER A 258 -12.83 -10.21 -15.73
CA SER A 258 -11.67 -9.76 -16.48
C SER A 258 -10.67 -10.90 -16.61
N GLN A 259 -10.01 -11.01 -17.76
CA GLN A 259 -8.96 -11.99 -17.97
C GLN A 259 -7.70 -11.63 -17.17
N LEU A 260 -7.11 -12.61 -16.51
CA LEU A 260 -5.76 -12.50 -15.95
C LEU A 260 -4.77 -12.81 -17.06
N LEU A 261 -3.96 -11.82 -17.42
CA LEU A 261 -2.90 -11.94 -18.42
C LEU A 261 -1.54 -11.82 -17.71
N PRO A 262 -0.97 -12.93 -17.21
CA PRO A 262 0.33 -12.92 -16.56
C PRO A 262 1.42 -12.46 -17.52
N GLY A 263 2.44 -11.77 -17.00
CA GLY A 263 3.59 -11.31 -17.78
C GLY A 263 3.33 -10.11 -18.70
N ARG A 264 2.16 -9.48 -18.65
CA ARG A 264 1.87 -8.28 -19.45
C ARG A 264 2.64 -7.08 -18.90
N SER A 265 3.77 -6.78 -19.52
CA SER A 265 4.59 -5.60 -19.23
C SER A 265 4.49 -4.60 -20.38
N PHE A 266 4.36 -3.32 -20.02
CA PHE A 266 4.43 -2.23 -20.99
C PHE A 266 5.65 -1.38 -20.69
N PRO A 267 6.54 -1.11 -21.69
CA PRO A 267 7.66 -0.22 -21.46
C PRO A 267 7.15 1.15 -21.03
N ARG A 268 7.71 1.68 -19.94
CA ARG A 268 7.37 3.04 -19.48
C ARG A 268 7.80 4.03 -20.55
N LYS A 269 6.86 4.72 -21.18
CA LYS A 269 7.18 5.90 -21.98
C LYS A 269 7.80 6.94 -21.05
N LYS A 270 9.06 7.32 -21.29
CA LYS A 270 9.68 8.47 -20.62
C LYS A 270 8.90 9.71 -21.03
N LEU A 271 7.89 10.06 -20.24
CA LEU A 271 7.21 11.34 -20.38
C LEU A 271 8.24 12.41 -19.98
N LYS A 272 8.58 13.30 -20.91
CA LYS A 272 9.27 14.55 -20.56
C LYS A 272 8.46 15.18 -19.44
N SER A 273 9.11 15.53 -18.33
CA SER A 273 8.45 16.13 -17.19
C SER A 273 7.81 17.45 -17.65
N LYS A 274 6.53 17.40 -18.00
CA LYS A 274 5.73 18.62 -18.04
C LYS A 274 5.68 19.10 -16.60
N GLY A 275 6.12 20.34 -16.36
CA GLY A 275 6.02 20.95 -15.04
C GLY A 275 4.63 20.65 -14.48
N ARG A 276 4.57 20.12 -13.25
CA ARG A 276 3.32 19.73 -12.62
C ARG A 276 2.42 20.96 -12.53
N SER A 277 1.49 21.07 -13.48
CA SER A 277 0.38 22.01 -13.38
C SER A 277 -0.60 21.41 -12.38
N HIS A 278 -0.56 21.87 -11.14
CA HIS A 278 -1.53 21.49 -10.14
C HIS A 278 -2.76 22.39 -10.29
N PHE A 279 -3.68 21.98 -11.14
CA PHE A 279 -5.02 22.54 -11.11
C PHE A 279 -5.79 21.99 -9.92
N ARG A 280 -6.56 22.84 -9.24
CA ARG A 280 -7.51 22.43 -8.21
C ARG A 280 -8.67 21.73 -8.93
N ASN A 281 -8.58 20.41 -9.05
CA ASN A 281 -9.70 19.63 -9.56
C ASN A 281 -10.74 19.58 -8.42
N LYS A 282 -11.87 20.27 -8.62
CA LYS A 282 -13.04 20.06 -7.80
C LYS A 282 -13.81 18.87 -8.35
N LYS A 283 -14.26 17.97 -7.48
CA LYS A 283 -15.30 17.01 -7.89
C LYS A 283 -16.48 17.81 -8.42
N VAL A 284 -16.99 17.41 -9.58
CA VAL A 284 -18.26 17.91 -10.06
C VAL A 284 -19.31 17.40 -9.07
N SER A 285 -19.93 18.29 -8.32
CA SER A 285 -21.09 17.96 -7.51
C SER A 285 -22.23 17.58 -8.44
N PHE A 286 -22.73 16.37 -8.33
CA PHE A 286 -23.96 15.93 -8.97
C PHE A 286 -25.17 16.46 -8.24
#